data_ce03deb3e0754d4701c08cbdced88e61
#
_entry.id   ce03deb3e0754d4701c08cbdced88e61
#
_cell.length_a   1.000
_cell.length_b   1.000
_cell.length_c   1.000
_cell.angle_alpha   90.00
_cell.angle_beta   90.00
_cell.angle_gamma   90.00
#
_symmetry.space_group_name_H-M   'P 1'
#
loop_
_entity.id
_entity.type
_entity.pdbx_description
1 polymer ?
#
loop_
_entity_poly.entity_id
_entity_poly.type
_entity_poly.pdbx_seq_one_letter_code
_entity_poly.pdbx_strand_id
1 'polypeptide(L)'
;MSDASDFGTFGRFTETPVDRMPAEMKTAYNVTRELRGLVPGPHKIWLANPRLSQTIVPTGAYYQTESTLTKGEIEIVTNVTTGRWATPYANYEHEKIGVEKGGLAPEAVEALIAGRPVSFDDPRQQVVYELAANLVVPRFVPLGLYRRAKALLGDAGIVDVTVLIGWFTAVSMTLAAFDVPANAVGLDQ
;
A
#
# COMPACT_ATOMS: atom_id res chain seq x y z
N MET A 1 -20.56 8.17 -17.70
CA MET A 1 -19.58 7.58 -18.64
C MET A 1 -18.48 8.61 -18.74
N SER A 2 -17.27 8.32 -18.22
CA SER A 2 -16.10 9.19 -18.42
C SER A 2 -15.74 9.17 -19.90
N ASP A 3 -15.54 10.36 -20.49
CA ASP A 3 -15.09 10.50 -21.87
C ASP A 3 -13.64 9.99 -21.96
N ALA A 4 -13.28 9.25 -23.02
CA ALA A 4 -11.91 8.76 -23.23
C ALA A 4 -10.85 9.89 -23.25
N SER A 5 -11.28 11.14 -23.44
CA SER A 5 -10.44 12.35 -23.37
C SER A 5 -9.96 12.70 -21.96
N ASP A 6 -10.55 12.10 -20.90
CA ASP A 6 -10.23 12.43 -19.50
C ASP A 6 -9.09 11.57 -18.93
N PHE A 7 -8.58 10.58 -19.68
CA PHE A 7 -7.52 9.69 -19.25
C PHE A 7 -6.15 10.14 -19.78
N GLY A 8 -5.18 10.14 -18.82
CA GLY A 8 -3.77 10.36 -19.10
C GLY A 8 -3.00 9.05 -19.30
N THR A 9 -1.73 9.03 -18.95
CA THR A 9 -0.86 7.84 -19.05
C THR A 9 -1.03 6.87 -17.88
N PHE A 10 -1.52 7.35 -16.72
CA PHE A 10 -1.73 6.56 -15.52
C PHE A 10 -3.05 6.94 -14.84
N GLY A 11 -4.15 6.34 -15.27
CA GLY A 11 -5.49 6.81 -14.95
C GLY A 11 -5.73 8.20 -15.51
N ARG A 12 -6.29 9.11 -14.71
CA ARG A 12 -6.47 10.53 -15.11
C ARG A 12 -5.18 11.35 -15.04
N PHE A 13 -4.09 10.78 -14.52
CA PHE A 13 -2.80 11.44 -14.42
C PHE A 13 -2.01 11.29 -15.72
N THR A 14 -1.46 12.39 -16.23
CA THR A 14 -0.51 12.38 -17.34
C THR A 14 0.90 12.55 -16.78
N GLU A 15 1.71 11.51 -16.90
CA GLU A 15 3.09 11.52 -16.44
C GLU A 15 3.96 12.44 -17.28
N THR A 16 4.96 13.03 -16.65
CA THR A 16 6.01 13.80 -17.37
C THR A 16 7.15 12.84 -17.69
N PRO A 17 7.56 12.69 -18.97
CA PRO A 17 8.75 11.92 -19.33
C PRO A 17 10.00 12.42 -18.60
N VAL A 18 10.91 11.53 -18.23
CA VAL A 18 12.10 11.84 -17.40
C VAL A 18 12.99 12.92 -18.01
N ASP A 19 13.13 12.94 -19.33
CA ASP A 19 13.89 13.94 -20.08
C ASP A 19 13.27 15.35 -20.05
N ARG A 20 11.97 15.43 -19.73
CA ARG A 20 11.19 16.68 -19.65
C ARG A 20 10.84 17.09 -18.21
N MET A 21 11.25 16.33 -17.21
CA MET A 21 10.98 16.66 -15.83
C MET A 21 11.67 17.96 -15.41
N PRO A 22 10.94 18.90 -14.76
CA PRO A 22 11.56 20.01 -14.04
C PRO A 22 12.58 19.52 -12.99
N ALA A 23 13.58 20.33 -12.66
CA ALA A 23 14.66 19.91 -11.78
C ALA A 23 14.23 19.33 -10.43
N GLU A 24 13.25 19.95 -9.76
CA GLU A 24 12.72 19.45 -8.48
C GLU A 24 12.01 18.08 -8.64
N MET A 25 11.22 17.90 -9.71
CA MET A 25 10.55 16.64 -10.01
C MET A 25 11.58 15.54 -10.31
N LYS A 26 12.61 15.86 -11.09
CA LYS A 26 13.70 14.91 -11.41
C LYS A 26 14.48 14.49 -10.17
N THR A 27 14.71 15.42 -9.23
CA THR A 27 15.31 15.11 -7.92
C THR A 27 14.42 14.11 -7.15
N ALA A 28 13.11 14.36 -7.03
CA ALA A 28 12.19 13.46 -6.36
C ALA A 28 12.08 12.09 -7.06
N TYR A 29 12.11 12.07 -8.38
CA TYR A 29 12.16 10.84 -9.17
C TYR A 29 13.40 10.01 -8.86
N ASN A 30 14.59 10.64 -8.84
CA ASN A 30 15.85 9.96 -8.54
C ASN A 30 15.87 9.41 -7.11
N VAL A 31 15.41 10.19 -6.12
CA VAL A 31 15.27 9.73 -4.73
C VAL A 31 14.33 8.53 -4.64
N THR A 32 13.21 8.55 -5.35
CA THR A 32 12.27 7.42 -5.37
C THR A 32 12.94 6.18 -5.95
N ARG A 33 13.65 6.31 -7.07
CA ARG A 33 14.35 5.19 -7.69
C ARG A 33 15.47 4.63 -6.81
N GLU A 34 16.22 5.49 -6.14
CA GLU A 34 17.27 5.07 -5.20
C GLU A 34 16.71 4.25 -4.04
N LEU A 35 15.62 4.72 -3.43
CA LEU A 35 15.02 4.07 -2.26
C LEU A 35 14.17 2.84 -2.60
N ARG A 36 13.57 2.79 -3.79
CA ARG A 36 12.57 1.77 -4.16
C ARG A 36 13.00 0.85 -5.30
N GLY A 37 14.10 1.15 -5.98
CA GLY A 37 14.57 0.47 -7.19
C GLY A 37 13.81 0.86 -8.46
N LEU A 38 12.59 1.36 -8.33
CA LEU A 38 11.70 1.82 -9.41
C LEU A 38 10.76 2.93 -8.89
N VAL A 39 9.96 3.54 -9.77
CA VAL A 39 8.90 4.47 -9.38
C VAL A 39 7.57 3.73 -9.44
N PRO A 40 7.09 3.12 -8.33
CA PRO A 40 5.86 2.31 -8.35
C PRO A 40 4.62 3.18 -8.42
N GLY A 41 3.53 2.63 -8.92
CA GLY A 41 2.19 3.16 -9.07
C GLY A 41 1.90 4.56 -8.50
N PRO A 42 1.47 4.68 -7.23
CA PRO A 42 1.09 5.99 -6.68
C PRO A 42 2.24 7.00 -6.62
N HIS A 43 3.50 6.54 -6.58
CA HIS A 43 4.67 7.43 -6.59
C HIS A 43 4.78 8.23 -7.90
N LYS A 44 4.31 7.66 -9.03
CA LYS A 44 4.23 8.38 -10.31
C LYS A 44 3.39 9.65 -10.19
N ILE A 45 2.25 9.53 -9.50
CA ILE A 45 1.34 10.66 -9.24
C ILE A 45 1.95 11.65 -8.23
N TRP A 46 2.57 11.15 -7.17
CA TRP A 46 3.16 12.00 -6.13
C TRP A 46 4.32 12.87 -6.64
N LEU A 47 4.95 12.53 -7.76
CA LEU A 47 5.94 13.38 -8.42
C LEU A 47 5.36 14.75 -8.84
N ALA A 48 4.04 14.87 -9.00
CA ALA A 48 3.39 16.18 -9.22
C ALA A 48 3.61 17.17 -8.05
N ASN A 49 3.91 16.66 -6.85
CA ASN A 49 4.35 17.45 -5.71
C ASN A 49 5.71 16.92 -5.21
N PRO A 50 6.84 17.39 -5.79
CA PRO A 50 8.16 16.83 -5.52
C PRO A 50 8.59 16.88 -4.05
N ARG A 51 8.20 17.93 -3.33
CA ARG A 51 8.52 18.08 -1.90
C ARG A 51 7.77 17.06 -1.05
N LEU A 52 6.48 16.87 -1.31
CA LEU A 52 5.68 15.85 -0.64
C LEU A 52 6.21 14.45 -0.97
N SER A 53 6.51 14.17 -2.25
CA SER A 53 7.07 12.90 -2.69
C SER A 53 8.32 12.53 -1.90
N GLN A 54 9.29 13.41 -1.79
CA GLN A 54 10.52 13.18 -1.02
C GLN A 54 10.27 12.94 0.48
N THR A 55 9.19 13.50 1.02
CA THR A 55 8.82 13.32 2.44
C THR A 55 8.19 11.96 2.71
N ILE A 56 7.34 11.46 1.80
CA ILE A 56 6.56 10.25 2.05
C ILE A 56 7.19 8.97 1.50
N VAL A 57 8.02 9.05 0.44
CA VAL A 57 8.70 7.88 -0.16
C VAL A 57 9.50 7.05 0.85
N PRO A 58 10.26 7.65 1.81
CA PRO A 58 10.98 6.89 2.83
C PRO A 58 10.09 5.96 3.66
N THR A 59 8.84 6.34 3.93
CA THR A 59 7.89 5.46 4.65
C THR A 59 7.66 4.16 3.90
N GLY A 60 7.46 4.22 2.58
CA GLY A 60 7.29 3.01 1.78
C GLY A 60 8.56 2.16 1.67
N ALA A 61 9.74 2.79 1.69
CA ALA A 61 11.02 2.08 1.72
C ALA A 61 11.26 1.36 3.05
N TYR A 62 10.92 2.01 4.18
CA TYR A 62 10.99 1.42 5.51
C TYR A 62 10.29 0.05 5.60
N TYR A 63 9.08 -0.07 5.05
CA TYR A 63 8.36 -1.35 5.04
C TYR A 63 8.98 -2.43 4.14
N GLN A 64 9.94 -2.09 3.30
CA GLN A 64 10.65 -3.10 2.52
C GLN A 64 11.86 -3.70 3.24
N THR A 65 12.51 -2.93 4.11
CA THR A 65 13.85 -3.26 4.63
C THR A 65 14.02 -3.22 6.14
N GLU A 66 13.19 -2.45 6.87
CA GLU A 66 13.44 -2.11 8.27
C GLU A 66 12.28 -2.43 9.22
N SER A 67 11.06 -2.66 8.69
CA SER A 67 9.86 -2.94 9.50
C SER A 67 10.04 -4.18 10.40
N THR A 68 9.41 -4.16 11.55
CA THR A 68 9.33 -5.31 12.45
C THR A 68 8.39 -6.41 11.96
N LEU A 69 7.59 -6.10 10.92
CA LEU A 69 6.65 -7.03 10.30
C LEU A 69 7.34 -7.89 9.23
N THR A 70 6.96 -9.16 9.17
CA THR A 70 7.35 -10.02 8.05
C THR A 70 6.67 -9.59 6.75
N LYS A 71 7.17 -10.07 5.61
CA LYS A 71 6.57 -9.75 4.31
C LYS A 71 5.11 -10.22 4.23
N GLY A 72 4.79 -11.40 4.77
CA GLY A 72 3.41 -11.90 4.86
C GLY A 72 2.52 -10.99 5.71
N GLU A 73 3.00 -10.55 6.87
CA GLU A 73 2.27 -9.64 7.76
C GLU A 73 2.02 -8.27 7.08
N ILE A 74 2.99 -7.74 6.34
CA ILE A 74 2.84 -6.52 5.55
C ILE A 74 1.73 -6.70 4.50
N GLU A 75 1.73 -7.82 3.77
CA GLU A 75 0.72 -8.07 2.74
C GLU A 75 -0.68 -8.34 3.34
N ILE A 76 -0.78 -8.92 4.54
CA ILE A 76 -2.06 -9.01 5.27
C ILE A 76 -2.65 -7.61 5.50
N VAL A 77 -1.86 -6.70 6.09
CA VAL A 77 -2.31 -5.32 6.36
C VAL A 77 -2.65 -4.59 5.06
N THR A 78 -1.81 -4.75 4.04
CA THR A 78 -1.99 -4.11 2.74
C THR A 78 -3.29 -4.55 2.08
N ASN A 79 -3.52 -5.87 1.95
CA ASN A 79 -4.71 -6.41 1.27
C ASN A 79 -6.01 -6.10 2.04
N VAL A 80 -5.99 -6.11 3.39
CA VAL A 80 -7.12 -5.63 4.19
C VAL A 80 -7.42 -4.16 3.91
N THR A 81 -6.39 -3.32 3.83
CA THR A 81 -6.56 -1.87 3.64
C THR A 81 -7.03 -1.56 2.22
N THR A 82 -6.35 -2.08 1.19
CA THR A 82 -6.68 -1.81 -0.21
C THR A 82 -8.04 -2.40 -0.60
N GLY A 83 -8.37 -3.57 -0.06
CA GLY A 83 -9.70 -4.19 -0.20
C GLY A 83 -10.80 -3.32 0.41
N ARG A 84 -10.57 -2.76 1.60
CA ARG A 84 -11.53 -1.83 2.24
C ARG A 84 -11.78 -0.56 1.40
N TRP A 85 -10.76 -0.07 0.70
CA TRP A 85 -10.86 1.08 -0.21
C TRP A 85 -11.33 0.70 -1.61
N ALA A 86 -11.48 -0.60 -1.90
CA ALA A 86 -11.84 -1.14 -3.22
C ALA A 86 -11.00 -0.54 -4.36
N THR A 87 -9.68 -0.46 -4.15
CA THR A 87 -8.74 0.19 -5.06
C THR A 87 -8.26 -0.78 -6.14
N PRO A 88 -8.73 -0.68 -7.40
CA PRO A 88 -8.47 -1.72 -8.41
C PRO A 88 -6.98 -1.97 -8.66
N TYR A 89 -6.19 -0.92 -8.84
CA TYR A 89 -4.75 -1.02 -9.08
C TYR A 89 -4.02 -1.70 -7.92
N ALA A 90 -4.24 -1.20 -6.69
CA ALA A 90 -3.51 -1.73 -5.54
C ALA A 90 -3.93 -3.17 -5.22
N ASN A 91 -5.21 -3.52 -5.36
CA ASN A 91 -5.67 -4.90 -5.18
C ASN A 91 -5.02 -5.84 -6.20
N TYR A 92 -4.97 -5.45 -7.49
CA TYR A 92 -4.36 -6.25 -8.54
C TYR A 92 -2.86 -6.53 -8.27
N GLU A 93 -2.11 -5.50 -7.87
CA GLU A 93 -0.70 -5.63 -7.57
C GLU A 93 -0.44 -6.46 -6.29
N HIS A 94 -1.18 -6.18 -5.21
CA HIS A 94 -0.93 -6.80 -3.91
C HIS A 94 -1.56 -8.19 -3.76
N GLU A 95 -2.54 -8.55 -4.56
CA GLU A 95 -3.00 -9.94 -4.68
C GLU A 95 -1.83 -10.85 -5.09
N LYS A 96 -1.13 -10.48 -6.15
CA LYS A 96 0.04 -11.21 -6.64
C LYS A 96 1.20 -11.18 -5.64
N ILE A 97 1.53 -10.01 -5.10
CA ILE A 97 2.65 -9.85 -4.14
C ILE A 97 2.37 -10.64 -2.86
N GLY A 98 1.13 -10.66 -2.38
CA GLY A 98 0.72 -11.41 -1.19
C GLY A 98 1.00 -12.91 -1.31
N VAL A 99 0.73 -13.48 -2.48
CA VAL A 99 1.00 -14.90 -2.76
C VAL A 99 2.49 -15.13 -3.01
N GLU A 100 3.08 -14.43 -3.98
CA GLU A 100 4.44 -14.73 -4.46
C GLU A 100 5.54 -14.34 -3.49
N LYS A 101 5.39 -13.23 -2.78
CA LYS A 101 6.41 -12.68 -1.88
C LYS A 101 6.00 -12.74 -0.41
N GLY A 102 4.70 -12.63 -0.14
CA GLY A 102 4.17 -12.75 1.22
C GLY A 102 4.04 -14.19 1.69
N GLY A 103 4.00 -15.15 0.76
CA GLY A 103 3.82 -16.57 1.06
C GLY A 103 2.44 -16.90 1.61
N LEU A 104 1.44 -16.05 1.36
CA LEU A 104 0.07 -16.26 1.79
C LEU A 104 -0.66 -17.22 0.82
N ALA A 105 -1.60 -18.00 1.33
CA ALA A 105 -2.45 -18.81 0.49
C ALA A 105 -3.33 -17.92 -0.41
N PRO A 106 -3.51 -18.25 -1.71
CA PRO A 106 -4.31 -17.43 -2.62
C PRO A 106 -5.73 -17.15 -2.10
N GLU A 107 -6.38 -18.14 -1.50
CA GLU A 107 -7.74 -18.03 -0.95
C GLU A 107 -7.78 -17.07 0.25
N ALA A 108 -6.69 -16.99 1.02
CA ALA A 108 -6.58 -16.05 2.13
C ALA A 108 -6.45 -14.62 1.58
N VAL A 109 -5.61 -14.38 0.57
CA VAL A 109 -5.45 -13.07 -0.05
C VAL A 109 -6.76 -12.59 -0.68
N GLU A 110 -7.44 -13.45 -1.44
CA GLU A 110 -8.77 -13.17 -1.99
C GLU A 110 -9.78 -12.77 -0.90
N ALA A 111 -9.79 -13.50 0.21
CA ALA A 111 -10.70 -13.23 1.33
C ALA A 111 -10.36 -11.90 2.03
N LEU A 112 -9.06 -11.56 2.21
CA LEU A 112 -8.63 -10.27 2.76
C LEU A 112 -9.13 -9.10 1.89
N ILE A 113 -8.92 -9.17 0.57
CA ILE A 113 -9.37 -8.14 -0.39
C ILE A 113 -10.89 -8.02 -0.39
N ALA A 114 -11.60 -9.15 -0.34
CA ALA A 114 -13.07 -9.18 -0.31
C ALA A 114 -13.68 -8.79 1.05
N GLY A 115 -12.86 -8.53 2.06
CA GLY A 115 -13.34 -8.23 3.42
C GLY A 115 -14.05 -9.40 4.10
N ARG A 116 -13.78 -10.64 3.67
CA ARG A 116 -14.29 -11.86 4.28
C ARG A 116 -13.44 -12.28 5.48
N PRO A 117 -13.99 -12.95 6.49
CA PRO A 117 -13.20 -13.49 7.60
C PRO A 117 -12.13 -14.46 7.13
N VAL A 118 -10.92 -14.33 7.71
CA VAL A 118 -9.76 -15.19 7.45
C VAL A 118 -9.23 -15.71 8.78
N SER A 119 -8.66 -16.91 8.79
CA SER A 119 -7.91 -17.47 9.92
C SER A 119 -6.52 -17.85 9.47
N PHE A 120 -5.54 -17.52 10.30
CA PHE A 120 -4.13 -17.87 10.09
C PHE A 120 -3.66 -18.79 11.22
N ASP A 121 -2.91 -19.84 10.88
CA ASP A 121 -2.33 -20.77 11.88
C ASP A 121 -1.20 -20.10 12.68
N ASP A 122 -0.47 -19.16 12.07
CA ASP A 122 0.52 -18.35 12.76
C ASP A 122 -0.16 -17.30 13.65
N PRO A 123 0.05 -17.33 14.98
CA PRO A 123 -0.57 -16.39 15.91
C PRO A 123 -0.20 -14.93 15.65
N ARG A 124 1.00 -14.66 15.08
CA ARG A 124 1.39 -13.29 14.71
C ARG A 124 0.59 -12.79 13.52
N GLN A 125 0.48 -13.59 12.45
CA GLN A 125 -0.34 -13.26 11.28
C GLN A 125 -1.80 -13.07 11.68
N GLN A 126 -2.32 -13.95 12.57
CA GLN A 126 -3.70 -13.83 13.05
C GLN A 126 -3.95 -12.51 13.78
N VAL A 127 -3.06 -12.12 14.70
CA VAL A 127 -3.24 -10.86 15.43
C VAL A 127 -3.02 -9.62 14.57
N VAL A 128 -2.11 -9.69 13.60
CA VAL A 128 -1.93 -8.62 12.58
C VAL A 128 -3.19 -8.43 11.77
N TYR A 129 -3.80 -9.54 11.30
CA TYR A 129 -5.07 -9.50 10.58
C TYR A 129 -6.20 -8.88 11.42
N GLU A 130 -6.39 -9.36 12.66
CA GLU A 130 -7.44 -8.86 13.54
C GLU A 130 -7.26 -7.36 13.85
N LEU A 131 -6.01 -6.92 14.05
CA LEU A 131 -5.68 -5.52 14.30
C LEU A 131 -5.98 -4.65 13.06
N ALA A 132 -5.55 -5.10 11.88
CA ALA A 132 -5.82 -4.41 10.63
C ALA A 132 -7.31 -4.34 10.32
N ALA A 133 -8.03 -5.46 10.39
CA ALA A 133 -9.47 -5.51 10.14
C ALA A 133 -10.30 -4.64 11.12
N ASN A 134 -9.79 -4.46 12.36
CA ASN A 134 -10.42 -3.57 13.32
C ASN A 134 -10.15 -2.09 13.00
N LEU A 135 -8.90 -1.74 12.61
CA LEU A 135 -8.46 -0.35 12.45
C LEU A 135 -8.85 0.28 11.10
N VAL A 136 -9.07 -0.52 10.05
CA VAL A 136 -9.52 0.02 8.74
C VAL A 136 -10.95 0.57 8.75
N VAL A 137 -11.65 0.41 9.86
CA VAL A 137 -12.95 1.01 10.13
C VAL A 137 -12.82 1.92 11.36
N PRO A 138 -13.66 2.97 11.52
CA PRO A 138 -13.50 3.91 12.62
C PRO A 138 -13.91 3.28 13.97
N ARG A 139 -13.03 2.46 14.53
CA ARG A 139 -13.19 1.75 15.81
C ARG A 139 -11.93 1.87 16.65
N PHE A 140 -12.10 1.85 17.98
CA PHE A 140 -10.97 1.65 18.89
C PHE A 140 -10.65 0.15 19.01
N VAL A 141 -9.42 -0.17 19.33
CA VAL A 141 -8.96 -1.55 19.51
C VAL A 141 -9.46 -2.08 20.88
N PRO A 142 -10.26 -3.17 20.93
CA PRO A 142 -10.67 -3.75 22.18
C PRO A 142 -9.47 -4.19 23.04
N LEU A 143 -9.57 -4.05 24.37
CA LEU A 143 -8.46 -4.34 25.29
C LEU A 143 -7.91 -5.75 25.13
N GLY A 144 -8.76 -6.75 24.90
CA GLY A 144 -8.33 -8.13 24.67
C GLY A 144 -7.45 -8.28 23.41
N LEU A 145 -7.84 -7.64 22.31
CA LEU A 145 -7.03 -7.62 21.08
C LEU A 145 -5.72 -6.85 21.29
N TYR A 146 -5.77 -5.68 21.93
CA TYR A 146 -4.55 -4.93 22.27
C TYR A 146 -3.55 -5.75 23.09
N ARG A 147 -4.02 -6.48 24.11
CA ARG A 147 -3.13 -7.32 24.95
C ARG A 147 -2.47 -8.44 24.14
N ARG A 148 -3.21 -9.10 23.24
CA ARG A 148 -2.63 -10.12 22.34
C ARG A 148 -1.63 -9.50 21.37
N ALA A 149 -1.98 -8.37 20.75
CA ALA A 149 -1.07 -7.64 19.86
C ALA A 149 0.20 -7.20 20.59
N LYS A 150 0.08 -6.66 21.80
CA LYS A 150 1.22 -6.26 22.64
C LYS A 150 2.13 -7.44 22.98
N ALA A 151 1.56 -8.61 23.29
CA ALA A 151 2.33 -9.80 23.65
C ALA A 151 3.11 -10.37 22.44
N LEU A 152 2.53 -10.32 21.23
CA LEU A 152 3.12 -10.93 20.03
C LEU A 152 3.97 -9.96 19.20
N LEU A 153 3.58 -8.70 19.13
CA LEU A 153 4.20 -7.70 18.25
C LEU A 153 5.04 -6.66 19.01
N GLY A 154 4.78 -6.48 20.31
CA GLY A 154 5.30 -5.34 21.07
C GLY A 154 4.69 -4.01 20.61
N ASP A 155 5.17 -2.90 21.19
CA ASP A 155 4.69 -1.56 20.79
C ASP A 155 5.13 -1.21 19.36
N ALA A 156 6.35 -1.58 18.99
CA ALA A 156 6.88 -1.30 17.66
C ALA A 156 6.03 -1.94 16.55
N GLY A 157 5.67 -3.23 16.69
CA GLY A 157 4.83 -3.90 15.70
C GLY A 157 3.40 -3.35 15.64
N ILE A 158 2.81 -2.92 16.77
CA ILE A 158 1.50 -2.23 16.76
C ILE A 158 1.60 -0.91 16.01
N VAL A 159 2.67 -0.14 16.22
CA VAL A 159 2.92 1.11 15.49
C VAL A 159 3.11 0.83 13.99
N ASP A 160 3.90 -0.18 13.63
CA ASP A 160 4.10 -0.58 12.24
C ASP A 160 2.76 -0.91 11.54
N VAL A 161 1.92 -1.75 12.15
CA VAL A 161 0.59 -2.05 11.57
C VAL A 161 -0.24 -0.79 11.39
N THR A 162 -0.28 0.08 12.40
CA THR A 162 -1.10 1.30 12.38
C THR A 162 -0.66 2.28 11.29
N VAL A 163 0.66 2.52 11.19
CA VAL A 163 1.23 3.43 10.19
C VAL A 163 1.09 2.85 8.79
N LEU A 164 1.25 1.53 8.63
CA LEU A 164 1.07 0.86 7.33
C LEU A 164 -0.36 1.00 6.79
N ILE A 165 -1.37 0.89 7.66
CA ILE A 165 -2.77 1.16 7.29
C ILE A 165 -2.92 2.60 6.80
N GLY A 166 -2.37 3.58 7.54
CA GLY A 166 -2.39 4.99 7.13
C GLY A 166 -1.70 5.21 5.77
N TRP A 167 -0.56 4.57 5.56
CA TRP A 167 0.18 4.60 4.31
C TRP A 167 -0.65 4.07 3.13
N PHE A 168 -1.20 2.86 3.24
CA PHE A 168 -2.01 2.28 2.17
C PHE A 168 -3.37 2.96 2.01
N THR A 169 -3.86 3.61 3.05
CA THR A 169 -5.01 4.53 2.93
C THR A 169 -4.66 5.72 2.01
N ALA A 170 -3.51 6.38 2.23
CA ALA A 170 -3.06 7.47 1.38
C ALA A 170 -2.80 7.00 -0.07
N VAL A 171 -2.17 5.82 -0.25
CA VAL A 171 -2.01 5.15 -1.55
C VAL A 171 -3.36 4.97 -2.24
N SER A 172 -4.32 4.35 -1.55
CA SER A 172 -5.65 4.05 -2.10
C SER A 172 -6.42 5.31 -2.48
N MET A 173 -6.41 6.32 -1.61
CA MET A 173 -7.05 7.61 -1.90
C MET A 173 -6.43 8.31 -3.11
N THR A 174 -5.09 8.26 -3.24
CA THR A 174 -4.40 8.80 -4.42
C THR A 174 -4.83 8.11 -5.70
N LEU A 175 -4.80 6.77 -5.71
CA LEU A 175 -5.19 5.97 -6.87
C LEU A 175 -6.66 6.19 -7.24
N ALA A 176 -7.54 6.28 -6.25
CA ALA A 176 -8.96 6.56 -6.46
C ALA A 176 -9.21 7.98 -7.02
N ALA A 177 -8.52 9.00 -6.51
CA ALA A 177 -8.64 10.37 -7.00
C ALA A 177 -8.28 10.51 -8.48
N PHE A 178 -7.33 9.70 -8.95
CA PHE A 178 -6.90 9.69 -10.33
C PHE A 178 -7.48 8.54 -11.17
N ASP A 179 -8.45 7.79 -10.62
CA ASP A 179 -9.18 6.71 -11.31
C ASP A 179 -8.23 5.73 -12.03
N VAL A 180 -7.25 5.21 -11.28
CA VAL A 180 -6.20 4.34 -11.83
C VAL A 180 -6.75 2.92 -11.98
N PRO A 181 -6.85 2.39 -13.22
CA PRO A 181 -7.37 1.05 -13.46
C PRO A 181 -6.39 -0.04 -13.00
N ALA A 182 -6.89 -1.26 -12.78
CA ALA A 182 -6.14 -2.39 -12.26
C ALA A 182 -4.83 -2.69 -13.02
N ASN A 183 -4.88 -2.59 -14.34
CA ASN A 183 -3.76 -2.93 -15.25
C ASN A 183 -3.01 -1.70 -15.77
N ALA A 184 -3.06 -0.58 -15.07
CA ALA A 184 -2.34 0.62 -15.49
C ALA A 184 -0.83 0.39 -15.42
N VAL A 185 -0.12 0.67 -16.50
CA VAL A 185 1.34 0.56 -16.58
C VAL A 185 2.01 1.93 -16.43
N GLY A 186 1.44 2.95 -17.05
CA GLY A 186 2.04 4.27 -17.17
C GLY A 186 3.22 4.29 -18.14
N LEU A 187 4.01 5.36 -18.09
CA LEU A 187 5.26 5.41 -18.84
C LEU A 187 6.28 4.45 -18.22
N ASP A 188 6.98 3.72 -19.09
CA ASP A 188 8.15 2.94 -18.69
C ASP A 188 9.31 3.91 -18.46
N GLN A 189 9.74 4.03 -17.20
CA GLN A 189 10.73 5.04 -16.75
C GLN A 189 11.75 4.45 -15.78
#